data_b2c68e06aae2be4af50ca492252f39fa
#
_entry.id   b2c68e06aae2be4af50ca492252f39fa
#
_cell.length_a   1.000
_cell.length_b   1.000
_cell.length_c   1.000
_cell.angle_alpha   90.00
_cell.angle_beta   90.00
_cell.angle_gamma   90.00
#
_symmetry.space_group_name_H-M   'P 1'
#
loop_
_entity.id
_entity.type
_entity.pdbx_description
1 polymer ?
#
loop_
_entity_poly.entity_id
_entity_poly.type
_entity_poly.pdbx_seq_one_letter_code
_entity_poly.pdbx_strand_id
1 'polypeptide(L)'
;MKRVLLKLSGEALAGEKKTGFDEATVIEVAKQIKIIAEEGLQIGIVIGGGNFWRGRTSETIDRNKADQIGMLATVMNCIYVSDICRYLGLKTEIFTPFVCGAFTSLYSKDAVEESFAQGKIVFFAGGTGHPYFSTDTATVLRAVEIEAEAILLAKAVDGIYDSDPKTNPNAVKYDEISIEEVVAKKLAAMDLTASIMCMEQKMPMLVFALDEKDSIINAVHGKFVGTKVTV
;
A
#
# COMPACT_ATOMS: atom_id res chain seq x y z
N MET A 1 13.04 2.91 12.08
CA MET A 1 13.10 2.45 10.66
C MET A 1 13.71 3.55 9.82
N LYS A 2 14.50 3.20 8.79
CA LYS A 2 15.11 4.17 7.85
C LYS A 2 14.34 4.25 6.54
N ARG A 3 13.78 3.11 6.08
CA ARG A 3 13.02 3.01 4.83
C ARG A 3 11.84 2.06 5.02
N VAL A 4 10.66 2.47 4.55
CA VAL A 4 9.44 1.66 4.61
C VAL A 4 8.70 1.70 3.29
N LEU A 5 7.88 0.68 3.06
CA LEU A 5 6.86 0.72 2.02
C LEU A 5 5.48 0.85 2.66
N LEU A 6 4.82 1.96 2.41
CA LEU A 6 3.44 2.22 2.84
C LEU A 6 2.47 1.77 1.74
N LYS A 7 1.60 0.83 2.07
CA LYS A 7 0.49 0.44 1.18
C LYS A 7 -0.80 1.05 1.67
N LEU A 8 -1.44 1.85 0.82
CA LEU A 8 -2.73 2.47 1.07
C LEU A 8 -3.85 1.74 0.30
N SER A 9 -4.98 1.54 0.94
CA SER A 9 -6.18 1.08 0.26
C SER A 9 -6.81 2.25 -0.52
N GLY A 10 -7.04 2.09 -1.82
CA GLY A 10 -7.78 3.08 -2.60
C GLY A 10 -9.20 3.31 -2.05
N GLU A 11 -9.84 2.26 -1.55
CA GLU A 11 -11.17 2.37 -0.91
C GLU A 11 -11.14 3.22 0.36
N ALA A 12 -10.09 3.09 1.17
CA ALA A 12 -9.92 3.92 2.36
C ALA A 12 -9.75 5.41 1.98
N LEU A 13 -9.06 5.71 0.86
CA LEU A 13 -8.93 7.08 0.35
C LEU A 13 -10.23 7.66 -0.24
N ALA A 14 -11.20 6.82 -0.59
CA ALA A 14 -12.51 7.27 -1.04
C ALA A 14 -13.44 7.65 0.13
N GLY A 15 -13.11 7.28 1.36
CA GLY A 15 -13.91 7.58 2.53
C GLY A 15 -15.36 7.09 2.39
N GLU A 16 -16.31 7.87 2.87
CA GLU A 16 -17.74 7.57 2.78
C GLU A 16 -18.29 7.58 1.34
N LYS A 17 -17.60 8.23 0.40
CA LYS A 17 -18.00 8.28 -1.01
C LYS A 17 -17.92 6.93 -1.70
N LYS A 18 -17.13 5.99 -1.18
CA LYS A 18 -16.87 4.64 -1.70
C LYS A 18 -16.23 4.58 -3.10
N THR A 19 -16.22 5.68 -3.84
CA THR A 19 -15.60 5.80 -5.17
C THR A 19 -14.90 7.15 -5.30
N GLY A 20 -13.86 7.21 -6.15
CA GLY A 20 -13.05 8.42 -6.31
C GLY A 20 -12.19 8.71 -5.08
N PHE A 21 -12.13 9.98 -4.70
CA PHE A 21 -11.36 10.48 -3.56
C PHE A 21 -12.23 11.25 -2.58
N ASP A 22 -11.98 11.05 -1.30
CA ASP A 22 -12.33 11.99 -0.26
C ASP A 22 -11.12 12.89 0.02
N GLU A 23 -11.22 14.16 -0.36
CA GLU A 23 -10.11 15.10 -0.29
C GLU A 23 -9.60 15.31 1.14
N ALA A 24 -10.52 15.38 2.11
CA ALA A 24 -10.16 15.56 3.51
C ALA A 24 -9.35 14.37 4.04
N THR A 25 -9.77 13.15 3.70
CA THR A 25 -9.06 11.91 4.03
C THR A 25 -7.66 11.89 3.40
N VAL A 26 -7.55 12.26 2.12
CA VAL A 26 -6.25 12.26 1.42
C VAL A 26 -5.31 13.32 2.00
N ILE A 27 -5.81 14.51 2.34
CA ILE A 27 -5.01 15.56 2.99
C ILE A 27 -4.51 15.08 4.35
N GLU A 28 -5.34 14.41 5.15
CA GLU A 28 -4.93 13.91 6.46
C GLU A 28 -3.85 12.81 6.34
N VAL A 29 -3.99 11.89 5.41
CA VAL A 29 -2.96 10.90 5.09
C VAL A 29 -1.65 11.58 4.65
N ALA A 30 -1.73 12.57 3.76
CA ALA A 30 -0.56 13.29 3.28
C ALA A 30 0.15 14.11 4.38
N LYS A 31 -0.59 14.64 5.36
CA LYS A 31 0.00 15.28 6.55
C LYS A 31 0.79 14.29 7.41
N GLN A 32 0.28 13.09 7.63
CA GLN A 32 0.98 12.05 8.37
C GLN A 32 2.26 11.62 7.63
N ILE A 33 2.16 11.43 6.28
CA ILE A 33 3.34 11.14 5.44
C ILE A 33 4.38 12.26 5.58
N LYS A 34 3.96 13.53 5.58
CA LYS A 34 4.87 14.67 5.75
C LYS A 34 5.62 14.61 7.07
N ILE A 35 4.93 14.36 8.18
CA ILE A 35 5.55 14.29 9.51
C ILE A 35 6.66 13.23 9.54
N ILE A 36 6.38 12.00 9.11
CA ILE A 36 7.39 10.94 9.14
C ILE A 36 8.50 11.15 8.10
N ALA A 37 8.24 11.82 6.99
CA ALA A 37 9.27 12.22 6.02
C ALA A 37 10.21 13.29 6.57
N GLU A 38 9.69 14.27 7.31
CA GLU A 38 10.48 15.32 7.97
C GLU A 38 11.35 14.76 9.11
N GLU A 39 11.02 13.60 9.66
CA GLU A 39 11.87 12.82 10.58
C GLU A 39 13.02 12.07 9.87
N GLY A 40 13.11 12.16 8.54
CA GLY A 40 14.17 11.55 7.74
C GLY A 40 13.85 10.13 7.23
N LEU A 41 12.59 9.65 7.36
CA LEU A 41 12.18 8.36 6.84
C LEU A 41 12.07 8.38 5.31
N GLN A 42 12.67 7.42 4.63
CA GLN A 42 12.47 7.19 3.20
C GLN A 42 11.19 6.37 3.00
N ILE A 43 10.27 6.86 2.17
CA ILE A 43 8.93 6.30 2.06
C ILE A 43 8.64 5.96 0.61
N GLY A 44 8.47 4.65 0.32
CA GLY A 44 7.83 4.15 -0.88
C GLY A 44 6.33 3.99 -0.63
N ILE A 45 5.49 4.32 -1.60
CA ILE A 45 4.03 4.25 -1.47
C ILE A 45 3.44 3.44 -2.62
N VAL A 46 2.57 2.47 -2.30
CA VAL A 46 1.72 1.75 -3.24
C VAL A 46 0.26 2.02 -2.88
N ILE A 47 -0.57 2.31 -3.87
CA ILE A 47 -2.00 2.58 -3.67
C ILE A 47 -2.84 1.61 -4.50
N GLY A 48 -3.78 0.91 -3.86
CA GLY A 48 -4.72 0.03 -4.56
C GLY A 48 -5.72 0.81 -5.42
N GLY A 49 -6.23 0.18 -6.50
CA GLY A 49 -7.18 0.79 -7.45
C GLY A 49 -8.66 0.58 -7.13
N GLY A 50 -8.99 0.00 -5.96
CA GLY A 50 -10.34 -0.48 -5.64
C GLY A 50 -11.43 0.59 -5.52
N ASN A 51 -11.06 1.87 -5.38
CA ASN A 51 -11.97 3.01 -5.40
C ASN A 51 -12.48 3.37 -6.81
N PHE A 52 -11.86 2.86 -7.86
CA PHE A 52 -12.28 3.08 -9.25
C PHE A 52 -12.66 1.79 -9.96
N TRP A 53 -11.95 0.68 -9.70
CA TRP A 53 -12.13 -0.53 -10.47
C TRP A 53 -11.89 -1.81 -9.65
N ARG A 54 -12.85 -2.75 -9.73
CA ARG A 54 -12.77 -4.09 -9.15
C ARG A 54 -12.90 -5.14 -10.25
N GLY A 55 -11.83 -5.32 -11.04
CA GLY A 55 -11.84 -6.16 -12.23
C GLY A 55 -12.20 -7.64 -12.00
N ARG A 56 -11.94 -8.17 -10.80
CA ARG A 56 -12.22 -9.57 -10.45
C ARG A 56 -13.72 -9.92 -10.42
N THR A 57 -14.60 -8.92 -10.38
CA THR A 57 -16.07 -9.10 -10.32
C THR A 57 -16.75 -8.87 -11.65
N SER A 58 -16.01 -8.58 -12.72
CA SER A 58 -16.58 -8.40 -14.05
C SER A 58 -16.67 -9.74 -14.78
N GLU A 59 -17.87 -10.12 -15.22
CA GLU A 59 -18.12 -11.34 -15.98
C GLU A 59 -18.03 -11.13 -17.50
N THR A 60 -18.02 -9.89 -17.97
CA THR A 60 -18.16 -9.54 -19.38
C THR A 60 -16.87 -9.08 -20.06
N ILE A 61 -15.85 -8.71 -19.28
CA ILE A 61 -14.58 -8.23 -19.81
C ILE A 61 -13.48 -9.28 -19.63
N ASP A 62 -12.59 -9.39 -20.61
CA ASP A 62 -11.41 -10.25 -20.51
C ASP A 62 -10.56 -9.90 -19.28
N ARG A 63 -10.08 -10.92 -18.57
CA ARG A 63 -9.33 -10.76 -17.32
C ARG A 63 -8.08 -9.89 -17.48
N ASN A 64 -7.34 -10.03 -18.58
CA ASN A 64 -6.15 -9.19 -18.81
C ASN A 64 -6.55 -7.73 -18.95
N LYS A 65 -7.65 -7.44 -19.65
CA LYS A 65 -8.18 -6.08 -19.82
C LYS A 65 -8.66 -5.49 -18.50
N ALA A 66 -9.37 -6.29 -17.70
CA ALA A 66 -9.81 -5.89 -16.37
C ALA A 66 -8.64 -5.53 -15.46
N ASP A 67 -7.58 -6.33 -15.46
CA ASP A 67 -6.38 -6.06 -14.66
C ASP A 67 -5.60 -4.83 -15.18
N GLN A 68 -5.54 -4.62 -16.52
CA GLN A 68 -4.95 -3.41 -17.12
C GLN A 68 -5.69 -2.14 -16.68
N ILE A 69 -7.03 -2.17 -16.63
CA ILE A 69 -7.85 -1.05 -16.10
C ILE A 69 -7.50 -0.82 -14.63
N GLY A 70 -7.37 -1.88 -13.85
CA GLY A 70 -6.97 -1.80 -12.45
C GLY A 70 -5.58 -1.17 -12.26
N MET A 71 -4.62 -1.48 -13.14
CA MET A 71 -3.29 -0.84 -13.14
C MET A 71 -3.41 0.67 -13.37
N LEU A 72 -4.22 1.10 -14.37
CA LEU A 72 -4.46 2.53 -14.64
C LEU A 72 -5.16 3.23 -13.47
N ALA A 73 -6.09 2.55 -12.79
CA ALA A 73 -6.71 3.07 -11.57
C ALA A 73 -5.69 3.39 -10.48
N THR A 74 -4.65 2.55 -10.30
CA THR A 74 -3.56 2.85 -9.37
C THR A 74 -2.72 4.05 -9.82
N VAL A 75 -2.55 4.27 -11.12
CA VAL A 75 -1.85 5.45 -11.66
C VAL A 75 -2.62 6.72 -11.32
N MET A 76 -3.95 6.74 -11.54
CA MET A 76 -4.79 7.88 -11.14
C MET A 76 -4.65 8.19 -9.64
N ASN A 77 -4.69 7.16 -8.80
CA ASN A 77 -4.53 7.31 -7.35
C ASN A 77 -3.17 7.92 -6.98
N CYS A 78 -2.10 7.42 -7.57
CA CYS A 78 -0.75 7.93 -7.30
C CYS A 78 -0.57 9.37 -7.78
N ILE A 79 -1.12 9.75 -8.94
CA ILE A 79 -1.08 11.13 -9.43
C ILE A 79 -1.77 12.06 -8.42
N TYR A 80 -2.98 11.73 -7.99
CA TYR A 80 -3.75 12.56 -7.08
C TYR A 80 -3.07 12.72 -5.71
N VAL A 81 -2.71 11.60 -5.06
CA VAL A 81 -2.09 11.65 -3.72
C VAL A 81 -0.70 12.31 -3.77
N SER A 82 0.08 12.05 -4.82
CA SER A 82 1.38 12.71 -5.05
C SER A 82 1.24 14.23 -5.15
N ASP A 83 0.22 14.72 -5.85
CA ASP A 83 0.00 16.16 -5.99
C ASP A 83 -0.45 16.83 -4.67
N ILE A 84 -1.30 16.16 -3.89
CA ILE A 84 -1.62 16.60 -2.52
C ILE A 84 -0.37 16.64 -1.62
N CYS A 85 0.53 15.65 -1.72
CA CYS A 85 1.81 15.69 -1.02
C CYS A 85 2.66 16.90 -1.44
N ARG A 86 2.71 17.22 -2.74
CA ARG A 86 3.41 18.41 -3.28
C ARG A 86 2.76 19.71 -2.78
N TYR A 87 1.45 19.78 -2.73
CA TYR A 87 0.72 20.93 -2.16
C TYR A 87 1.12 21.17 -0.70
N LEU A 88 1.41 20.12 0.07
CA LEU A 88 1.93 20.20 1.45
C LEU A 88 3.46 20.45 1.52
N GLY A 89 4.13 20.66 0.41
CA GLY A 89 5.56 21.00 0.33
C GLY A 89 6.52 19.81 0.24
N LEU A 90 6.02 18.58 0.08
CA LEU A 90 6.85 17.40 -0.16
C LEU A 90 7.32 17.34 -1.62
N LYS A 91 8.49 16.77 -1.84
CA LYS A 91 8.94 16.35 -3.18
C LYS A 91 8.47 14.93 -3.44
N THR A 92 8.00 14.64 -4.63
CA THR A 92 7.50 13.32 -5.00
C THR A 92 7.99 12.87 -6.36
N GLU A 93 8.03 11.55 -6.60
CA GLU A 93 8.25 10.93 -7.89
C GLU A 93 7.32 9.74 -8.04
N ILE A 94 6.81 9.50 -9.26
CA ILE A 94 5.91 8.37 -9.54
C ILE A 94 6.58 7.45 -10.56
N PHE A 95 6.73 6.18 -10.20
CA PHE A 95 7.28 5.14 -11.07
C PHE A 95 6.21 4.14 -11.49
N THR A 96 6.27 3.74 -12.77
CA THR A 96 5.42 2.68 -13.34
C THR A 96 6.28 1.62 -14.03
N PRO A 97 5.87 0.35 -14.05
CA PRO A 97 6.60 -0.72 -14.74
C PRO A 97 6.45 -0.68 -16.27
N PHE A 98 5.65 0.24 -16.79
CA PHE A 98 5.41 0.49 -18.22
C PHE A 98 5.36 1.99 -18.48
N VAL A 99 5.55 2.38 -19.73
CA VAL A 99 5.48 3.80 -20.14
C VAL A 99 4.04 4.29 -20.04
N CYS A 100 3.83 5.34 -19.24
CA CYS A 100 2.53 5.99 -19.06
C CYS A 100 2.62 7.48 -19.41
N GLY A 101 2.94 7.77 -20.66
CA GLY A 101 3.13 9.13 -21.17
C GLY A 101 4.20 9.91 -20.38
N ALA A 102 3.96 11.20 -20.19
CA ALA A 102 4.83 12.09 -19.41
C ALA A 102 4.39 12.21 -17.93
N PHE A 103 3.44 11.37 -17.48
CA PHE A 103 2.88 11.47 -16.13
C PHE A 103 3.72 10.77 -15.09
N THR A 104 4.50 9.77 -15.49
CA THR A 104 5.30 8.92 -14.61
C THR A 104 6.66 8.61 -15.23
N SER A 105 7.62 8.27 -14.39
CA SER A 105 8.92 7.74 -14.80
C SER A 105 8.86 6.22 -14.94
N LEU A 106 9.63 5.66 -15.87
CA LEU A 106 9.78 4.20 -15.96
C LEU A 106 10.59 3.70 -14.77
N TYR A 107 10.12 2.64 -14.14
CA TYR A 107 10.77 2.06 -12.97
C TYR A 107 12.18 1.55 -13.30
N SER A 108 13.14 1.96 -12.51
CA SER A 108 14.42 1.30 -12.32
C SER A 108 14.89 1.48 -10.87
N LYS A 109 15.61 0.50 -10.32
CA LYS A 109 16.11 0.58 -8.94
C LYS A 109 17.00 1.82 -8.76
N ASP A 110 17.89 2.09 -9.71
CA ASP A 110 18.81 3.22 -9.64
C ASP A 110 18.09 4.58 -9.60
N ALA A 111 17.06 4.77 -10.43
CA ALA A 111 16.27 5.99 -10.42
C ALA A 111 15.45 6.17 -9.13
N VAL A 112 15.00 5.07 -8.54
CA VAL A 112 14.32 5.10 -7.22
C VAL A 112 15.30 5.48 -6.12
N GLU A 113 16.50 4.90 -6.09
CA GLU A 113 17.55 5.25 -5.10
C GLU A 113 17.96 6.72 -5.23
N GLU A 114 18.12 7.23 -6.46
CA GLU A 114 18.39 8.65 -6.68
C GLU A 114 17.25 9.53 -6.15
N SER A 115 15.99 9.13 -6.35
CA SER A 115 14.83 9.85 -5.83
C SER A 115 14.82 9.89 -4.30
N PHE A 116 15.13 8.79 -3.62
CA PHE A 116 15.27 8.75 -2.18
C PHE A 116 16.44 9.64 -1.70
N ALA A 117 17.58 9.64 -2.39
CA ALA A 117 18.72 10.50 -2.05
C ALA A 117 18.37 12.00 -2.19
N GLN A 118 17.44 12.36 -3.06
CA GLN A 118 16.90 13.71 -3.22
C GLN A 118 15.80 14.07 -2.20
N GLY A 119 15.48 13.17 -1.26
CA GLY A 119 14.43 13.36 -0.26
C GLY A 119 13.01 13.33 -0.84
N LYS A 120 12.80 12.63 -1.95
CA LYS A 120 11.47 12.47 -2.54
C LYS A 120 10.70 11.31 -1.90
N ILE A 121 9.39 11.49 -1.75
CA ILE A 121 8.46 10.39 -1.55
C ILE A 121 8.26 9.68 -2.88
N VAL A 122 8.43 8.37 -2.91
CA VAL A 122 8.38 7.58 -4.15
C VAL A 122 7.06 6.81 -4.22
N PHE A 123 6.30 7.05 -5.27
CA PHE A 123 5.06 6.33 -5.55
C PHE A 123 5.30 5.24 -6.60
N PHE A 124 4.79 4.05 -6.35
CA PHE A 124 4.81 2.93 -7.28
C PHE A 124 3.40 2.65 -7.78
N ALA A 125 3.14 2.97 -9.03
CA ALA A 125 1.86 2.81 -9.69
C ALA A 125 1.91 1.72 -10.77
N GLY A 126 0.77 1.24 -11.25
CA GLY A 126 0.71 0.24 -12.31
C GLY A 126 0.91 -1.19 -11.84
N GLY A 127 0.93 -1.45 -10.52
CA GLY A 127 1.11 -2.79 -9.97
C GLY A 127 2.46 -3.40 -10.34
N THR A 128 2.46 -4.69 -10.69
CA THR A 128 3.65 -5.39 -11.23
C THR A 128 3.88 -5.11 -12.72
N GLY A 129 2.93 -4.48 -13.41
CA GLY A 129 2.91 -4.35 -14.87
C GLY A 129 2.35 -5.56 -15.60
N HIS A 130 2.00 -6.62 -14.88
CA HIS A 130 1.48 -7.86 -15.43
C HIS A 130 0.09 -8.19 -14.89
N PRO A 131 -0.85 -8.63 -15.77
CA PRO A 131 -2.12 -9.19 -15.33
C PRO A 131 -1.95 -10.37 -14.35
N TYR A 132 -3.01 -10.72 -13.66
CA TYR A 132 -3.09 -11.80 -12.66
C TYR A 132 -2.41 -11.52 -11.32
N PHE A 133 -1.54 -10.54 -11.21
CA PHE A 133 -0.95 -10.12 -9.94
C PHE A 133 -1.75 -8.99 -9.29
N SER A 134 -1.91 -9.09 -7.99
CA SER A 134 -2.59 -8.05 -7.21
C SER A 134 -1.67 -6.88 -6.87
N THR A 135 -2.26 -5.80 -6.36
CA THR A 135 -1.51 -4.69 -5.76
C THR A 135 -0.75 -5.14 -4.50
N ASP A 136 -1.22 -6.16 -3.77
CA ASP A 136 -0.51 -6.71 -2.62
C ASP A 136 0.80 -7.39 -3.05
N THR A 137 0.77 -8.18 -4.13
CA THR A 137 2.01 -8.75 -4.71
C THR A 137 2.98 -7.65 -5.17
N ALA A 138 2.47 -6.60 -5.83
CA ALA A 138 3.30 -5.45 -6.22
C ALA A 138 3.90 -4.74 -4.99
N THR A 139 3.17 -4.65 -3.88
CA THR A 139 3.64 -4.06 -2.63
C THR A 139 4.86 -4.80 -2.10
N VAL A 140 4.78 -6.12 -2.00
CA VAL A 140 5.90 -6.92 -1.51
C VAL A 140 7.10 -6.84 -2.45
N LEU A 141 6.86 -6.96 -3.77
CA LEU A 141 7.93 -6.84 -4.77
C LEU A 141 8.68 -5.51 -4.61
N ARG A 142 7.97 -4.39 -4.55
CA ARG A 142 8.59 -3.08 -4.39
C ARG A 142 9.27 -2.92 -3.05
N ALA A 143 8.71 -3.46 -1.96
CA ALA A 143 9.35 -3.44 -0.65
C ALA A 143 10.72 -4.13 -0.66
N VAL A 144 10.80 -5.30 -1.30
CA VAL A 144 12.06 -6.05 -1.44
C VAL A 144 13.06 -5.28 -2.31
N GLU A 145 12.63 -4.79 -3.48
CA GLU A 145 13.50 -4.09 -4.42
C GLU A 145 14.12 -2.81 -3.84
N ILE A 146 13.36 -2.08 -3.03
CA ILE A 146 13.84 -0.86 -2.36
C ILE A 146 14.50 -1.14 -1.00
N GLU A 147 14.66 -2.40 -0.62
CA GLU A 147 15.26 -2.78 0.67
C GLU A 147 14.54 -2.12 1.87
N ALA A 148 13.20 -2.12 1.83
CA ALA A 148 12.40 -1.62 2.94
C ALA A 148 12.57 -2.49 4.19
N GLU A 149 12.61 -1.85 5.37
CA GLU A 149 12.70 -2.57 6.65
C GLU A 149 11.37 -3.19 7.08
N ALA A 150 10.25 -2.66 6.58
CA ALA A 150 8.91 -3.19 6.81
C ALA A 150 7.90 -2.67 5.77
N ILE A 151 6.82 -3.42 5.61
CA ILE A 151 5.60 -2.97 4.93
C ILE A 151 4.63 -2.42 5.97
N LEU A 152 4.19 -1.18 5.78
CA LEU A 152 3.10 -0.56 6.53
C LEU A 152 1.80 -0.75 5.74
N LEU A 153 0.97 -1.69 6.15
CA LEU A 153 -0.24 -2.10 5.44
C LEU A 153 -1.47 -1.43 6.06
N ALA A 154 -1.80 -0.24 5.56
CA ALA A 154 -2.95 0.53 6.01
C ALA A 154 -4.22 0.06 5.29
N LYS A 155 -5.15 -0.49 6.04
CA LYS A 155 -6.40 -1.11 5.55
C LYS A 155 -7.64 -0.41 6.14
N ALA A 156 -8.82 -0.90 5.76
CA ALA A 156 -10.10 -0.52 6.38
C ALA A 156 -10.43 -1.37 7.64
N VAL A 157 -9.56 -2.33 7.97
CA VAL A 157 -9.68 -3.22 9.14
C VAL A 157 -8.41 -3.05 9.97
N ASP A 158 -8.57 -3.00 11.28
CA ASP A 158 -7.52 -2.63 12.24
C ASP A 158 -6.51 -3.74 12.57
N GLY A 159 -6.47 -4.80 11.80
CA GLY A 159 -5.51 -5.90 12.00
C GLY A 159 -5.88 -7.19 11.29
N ILE A 160 -5.22 -8.28 11.68
CA ILE A 160 -5.49 -9.65 11.22
C ILE A 160 -6.30 -10.36 12.30
N TYR A 161 -7.36 -11.03 11.88
CA TYR A 161 -8.27 -11.78 12.72
C TYR A 161 -8.25 -13.27 12.36
N ASP A 162 -8.63 -14.12 13.29
CA ASP A 162 -8.80 -15.56 13.09
C ASP A 162 -9.98 -15.89 12.14
N SER A 163 -10.92 -14.97 12.01
CA SER A 163 -12.09 -15.04 11.12
C SER A 163 -12.52 -13.62 10.73
N ASP A 164 -13.43 -13.48 9.76
CA ASP A 164 -13.90 -12.18 9.30
C ASP A 164 -14.73 -11.48 10.40
N PRO A 165 -14.28 -10.37 10.99
CA PRO A 165 -14.99 -9.66 12.06
C PRO A 165 -16.32 -9.05 11.58
N LYS A 166 -16.56 -8.91 10.27
CA LYS A 166 -17.84 -8.43 9.73
C LYS A 166 -18.92 -9.49 9.80
N THR A 167 -18.55 -10.75 9.74
CA THR A 167 -19.47 -11.89 9.74
C THR A 167 -19.46 -12.66 11.06
N ASN A 168 -18.35 -12.61 11.81
CA ASN A 168 -18.22 -13.25 13.11
C ASN A 168 -17.91 -12.19 14.21
N PRO A 169 -18.88 -11.83 15.04
CA PRO A 169 -18.67 -10.87 16.13
C PRO A 169 -17.72 -11.37 17.24
N ASN A 170 -17.40 -12.67 17.24
CA ASN A 170 -16.43 -13.27 18.17
C ASN A 170 -15.04 -13.43 17.55
N ALA A 171 -14.78 -12.84 16.38
CA ALA A 171 -13.46 -12.87 15.77
C ALA A 171 -12.40 -12.26 16.69
N VAL A 172 -11.28 -12.97 16.84
CA VAL A 172 -10.18 -12.55 17.72
C VAL A 172 -9.06 -11.96 16.86
N LYS A 173 -8.67 -10.73 17.19
CA LYS A 173 -7.54 -10.06 16.55
C LYS A 173 -6.23 -10.57 17.11
N TYR A 174 -5.25 -10.76 16.24
CA TYR A 174 -3.88 -11.04 16.63
C TYR A 174 -3.12 -9.72 16.88
N ASP A 175 -2.45 -9.59 18.02
CA ASP A 175 -1.51 -8.48 18.25
C ASP A 175 -0.19 -8.74 17.50
N GLU A 176 0.27 -10.00 17.53
CA GLU A 176 1.44 -10.47 16.78
C GLU A 176 1.16 -11.87 16.23
N ILE A 177 1.64 -12.15 15.00
CA ILE A 177 1.51 -13.45 14.34
C ILE A 177 2.66 -13.64 13.36
N SER A 178 3.14 -14.89 13.17
CA SER A 178 4.15 -15.15 12.16
C SER A 178 3.54 -15.24 10.75
N ILE A 179 4.34 -14.91 9.72
CA ILE A 179 3.88 -15.00 8.33
C ILE A 179 3.57 -16.45 7.93
N GLU A 180 4.28 -17.43 8.47
CA GLU A 180 4.02 -18.85 8.29
C GLU A 180 2.63 -19.22 8.79
N GLU A 181 2.25 -18.69 9.94
CA GLU A 181 0.94 -18.92 10.55
C GLU A 181 -0.18 -18.24 9.73
N VAL A 182 0.06 -17.02 9.22
CA VAL A 182 -0.85 -16.32 8.29
C VAL A 182 -1.10 -17.17 7.06
N VAL A 183 -0.05 -17.73 6.45
CA VAL A 183 -0.14 -18.59 5.27
C VAL A 183 -0.85 -19.91 5.61
N ALA A 184 -0.43 -20.60 6.68
CA ALA A 184 -0.98 -21.89 7.08
C ALA A 184 -2.47 -21.82 7.41
N LYS A 185 -2.90 -20.77 8.10
CA LYS A 185 -4.30 -20.52 8.47
C LYS A 185 -5.11 -19.83 7.38
N LYS A 186 -4.48 -19.45 6.25
CA LYS A 186 -5.10 -18.70 5.13
C LYS A 186 -5.82 -17.42 5.59
N LEU A 187 -5.18 -16.67 6.50
CA LEU A 187 -5.76 -15.44 7.03
C LEU A 187 -5.74 -14.30 6.00
N ALA A 188 -6.73 -13.43 6.07
CA ALA A 188 -6.96 -12.36 5.08
C ALA A 188 -6.07 -11.11 5.29
N ALA A 189 -4.76 -11.30 5.46
CA ALA A 189 -3.80 -10.20 5.52
C ALA A 189 -3.56 -9.60 4.13
N MET A 190 -3.06 -10.43 3.22
CA MET A 190 -2.79 -10.17 1.81
C MET A 190 -3.25 -11.38 0.98
N ASP A 191 -3.15 -11.31 -0.35
CA ASP A 191 -3.33 -12.52 -1.15
C ASP A 191 -2.18 -13.52 -0.93
N LEU A 192 -2.43 -14.78 -1.31
CA LEU A 192 -1.50 -15.88 -1.04
C LEU A 192 -0.13 -15.67 -1.69
N THR A 193 -0.09 -15.14 -2.92
CA THR A 193 1.17 -14.88 -3.64
C THR A 193 2.03 -13.86 -2.89
N ALA A 194 1.41 -12.77 -2.45
CA ALA A 194 2.06 -11.74 -1.65
C ALA A 194 2.56 -12.31 -0.30
N SER A 195 1.72 -13.10 0.38
CA SER A 195 2.07 -13.70 1.68
C SER A 195 3.26 -14.66 1.56
N ILE A 196 3.29 -15.51 0.52
CA ILE A 196 4.43 -16.42 0.27
C ILE A 196 5.70 -15.61 -0.03
N MET A 197 5.61 -14.56 -0.85
CA MET A 197 6.77 -13.71 -1.14
C MET A 197 7.29 -13.01 0.13
N CYS A 198 6.41 -12.51 1.02
CA CYS A 198 6.81 -11.97 2.32
C CYS A 198 7.58 -13.00 3.15
N MET A 199 7.09 -14.23 3.20
CA MET A 199 7.71 -15.32 3.93
C MET A 199 9.10 -15.65 3.38
N GLU A 200 9.23 -15.83 2.05
CA GLU A 200 10.51 -16.16 1.40
C GLU A 200 11.54 -15.03 1.52
N GLN A 201 11.11 -13.78 1.42
CA GLN A 201 11.98 -12.61 1.48
C GLN A 201 12.16 -12.06 2.90
N LYS A 202 11.57 -12.70 3.89
CA LYS A 202 11.61 -12.30 5.30
C LYS A 202 11.22 -10.81 5.49
N MET A 203 10.11 -10.41 4.87
CA MET A 203 9.62 -9.03 4.89
C MET A 203 8.57 -8.86 6.00
N PRO A 204 8.88 -8.17 7.11
CA PRO A 204 7.92 -7.95 8.17
C PRO A 204 6.83 -6.95 7.76
N MET A 205 5.64 -7.07 8.38
CA MET A 205 4.53 -6.17 8.11
C MET A 205 3.89 -5.66 9.39
N LEU A 206 3.39 -4.43 9.34
CA LEU A 206 2.49 -3.84 10.33
C LEU A 206 1.14 -3.59 9.66
N VAL A 207 0.10 -4.26 10.15
CA VAL A 207 -1.27 -4.17 9.61
C VAL A 207 -2.12 -3.34 10.56
N PHE A 208 -2.73 -2.25 10.08
CA PHE A 208 -3.50 -1.31 10.91
C PHE A 208 -4.60 -0.61 10.11
N ALA A 209 -5.56 0.00 10.83
CA ALA A 209 -6.61 0.80 10.22
C ALA A 209 -6.09 2.18 9.79
N LEU A 210 -6.46 2.61 8.58
CA LEU A 210 -6.05 3.93 8.05
C LEU A 210 -6.84 5.08 8.69
N ASP A 211 -8.10 4.83 9.08
CA ASP A 211 -9.03 5.81 9.62
C ASP A 211 -8.81 6.14 11.11
N GLU A 212 -7.92 5.43 11.79
CA GLU A 212 -7.51 5.81 13.13
C GLU A 212 -6.61 7.05 13.11
N LYS A 213 -6.77 7.88 14.13
CA LYS A 213 -5.99 9.11 14.28
C LYS A 213 -4.48 8.80 14.36
N ASP A 214 -3.70 9.52 13.55
CA ASP A 214 -2.24 9.41 13.50
C ASP A 214 -1.73 7.96 13.25
N SER A 215 -2.53 7.14 12.57
CA SER A 215 -2.30 5.70 12.41
C SER A 215 -0.96 5.37 11.76
N ILE A 216 -0.57 6.13 10.71
CA ILE A 216 0.71 5.96 10.00
C ILE A 216 1.88 6.37 10.91
N ILE A 217 1.77 7.50 11.59
CA ILE A 217 2.78 8.00 12.53
C ILE A 217 2.98 7.00 13.66
N ASN A 218 1.89 6.53 14.25
CA ASN A 218 1.92 5.55 15.34
C ASN A 218 2.53 4.22 14.90
N ALA A 219 2.26 3.75 13.68
CA ALA A 219 2.87 2.56 13.11
C ALA A 219 4.39 2.69 12.99
N VAL A 220 4.88 3.83 12.49
CA VAL A 220 6.33 4.11 12.39
C VAL A 220 7.00 4.16 13.75
N HIS A 221 6.33 4.71 14.75
CA HIS A 221 6.87 4.87 16.12
C HIS A 221 6.65 3.63 17.01
N GLY A 222 6.06 2.54 16.49
CA GLY A 222 5.79 1.33 17.27
C GLY A 222 4.70 1.47 18.33
N LYS A 223 3.83 2.48 18.20
CA LYS A 223 2.70 2.79 19.13
C LYS A 223 1.34 2.56 18.47
N PHE A 224 1.26 1.71 17.48
CA PHE A 224 0.05 1.48 16.71
C PHE A 224 -0.87 0.43 17.34
N VAL A 225 -2.15 0.57 17.03
CA VAL A 225 -3.16 -0.48 17.25
C VAL A 225 -3.27 -1.28 15.95
N GLY A 226 -2.99 -2.58 16.00
CA GLY A 226 -2.96 -3.40 14.80
C GLY A 226 -2.33 -4.77 15.03
N THR A 227 -1.93 -5.43 13.95
CA THR A 227 -1.24 -6.71 13.99
C THR A 227 0.19 -6.57 13.46
N LYS A 228 1.17 -6.97 14.23
CA LYS A 228 2.56 -7.15 13.81
C LYS A 228 2.73 -8.53 13.19
N VAL A 229 3.11 -8.59 11.91
CA VAL A 229 3.46 -9.85 11.24
C VAL A 229 4.97 -10.00 11.25
N THR A 230 5.44 -11.03 11.93
CA THR A 230 6.87 -11.38 12.05
C THR A 230 7.28 -12.41 10.99
N VAL A 231 8.59 -12.51 10.74
CA VAL A 231 9.21 -13.39 9.75
C VAL A 231 10.35 -14.19 10.37
#